data_4659ba6f0bdfba0a0156e74ff6cb7512
#
_entry.id   4659ba6f0bdfba0a0156e74ff6cb7512
#
_cell.length_a   1.000
_cell.length_b   1.000
_cell.length_c   1.000
_cell.angle_alpha   90.00
_cell.angle_beta   90.00
_cell.angle_gamma   90.00
#
_symmetry.space_group_name_H-M   'P 1'
#
loop_
_entity.id
_entity.type
_entity.pdbx_description
1 polymer ?
#
loop_
_entity_poly.entity_id
_entity_poly.type
_entity_poly.pdbx_seq_one_letter_code
_entity_poly.pdbx_strand_id
1 'polypeptide(L)'
;SNNRIKLSVNGIDSNDIVLTANTYNSSTQLITELQQKIDADEKIGKLGMSVSWVDNGSGTGYIKLESSTFGSNSRVNTISSVSSSALANLALATGSSIGGQDVAGTINGELADGSGQILTGKEKNKTTAGLKVRVTLTSLQLIDGAEASITFSRGVGSRMGDLLGSISQSGGGLLDRKIKGYESQVTHLKERVIEIDKRLASRRQDLLKRFYDMEETLGQLNSEGTFLSGQINNLSTMFSRQR
;
A
#
# COMPACT_ATOMS: atom_id res chain seq x y z
N SER A 1 29.83 -44.78 15.45
CA SER A 1 30.10 -44.05 16.71
C SER A 1 28.77 -43.55 17.31
N ASN A 2 28.67 -43.56 18.63
CA ASN A 2 27.42 -43.19 19.37
C ASN A 2 27.40 -41.73 19.82
N ASN A 3 28.23 -40.88 19.25
CA ASN A 3 28.50 -39.56 19.77
C ASN A 3 28.19 -38.42 18.77
N ARG A 4 27.47 -38.72 17.68
CA ARG A 4 27.08 -37.70 16.68
C ARG A 4 25.60 -37.42 16.74
N ILE A 5 25.25 -36.16 16.77
CA ILE A 5 23.89 -35.67 16.63
C ILE A 5 23.85 -34.63 15.50
N LYS A 6 22.68 -34.48 14.92
CA LYS A 6 22.40 -33.44 13.92
C LYS A 6 21.07 -32.79 14.25
N LEU A 7 21.04 -31.47 14.19
CA LEU A 7 19.88 -30.65 14.55
C LEU A 7 19.50 -29.75 13.39
N SER A 8 18.23 -29.42 13.32
CA SER A 8 17.73 -28.37 12.45
C SER A 8 17.09 -27.29 13.32
N VAL A 9 17.58 -26.07 13.20
CA VAL A 9 17.11 -24.92 13.98
C VAL A 9 16.55 -23.90 12.99
N ASN A 10 15.26 -23.61 13.08
CA ASN A 10 14.57 -22.65 12.20
C ASN A 10 14.75 -22.99 10.70
N GLY A 11 14.84 -24.27 10.37
CA GLY A 11 15.05 -24.76 8.99
C GLY A 11 16.50 -24.78 8.53
N ILE A 12 17.46 -24.42 9.40
CA ILE A 12 18.89 -24.50 9.11
C ILE A 12 19.46 -25.75 9.77
N ASP A 13 20.04 -26.64 8.95
CA ASP A 13 20.63 -27.88 9.42
C ASP A 13 22.05 -27.64 9.92
N SER A 14 22.37 -28.17 11.12
CA SER A 14 23.73 -28.16 11.65
C SER A 14 24.67 -29.02 10.82
N ASN A 15 25.96 -28.87 11.02
CA ASN A 15 26.92 -29.92 10.72
C ASN A 15 26.72 -31.08 11.68
N ASP A 16 27.51 -32.16 11.54
CA ASP A 16 27.54 -33.23 12.55
C ASP A 16 28.16 -32.71 13.85
N ILE A 17 27.34 -32.64 14.90
CA ILE A 17 27.76 -32.22 16.23
C ILE A 17 28.33 -33.47 16.93
N VAL A 18 29.63 -33.47 17.17
CA VAL A 18 30.35 -34.60 17.72
C VAL A 18 30.62 -34.39 19.22
N LEU A 19 29.95 -35.17 20.05
CA LEU A 19 30.17 -35.14 21.50
C LEU A 19 31.49 -35.82 21.86
N THR A 20 32.16 -35.30 22.84
CA THR A 20 33.38 -35.93 23.37
C THR A 20 33.05 -37.29 23.99
N ALA A 21 33.77 -38.34 23.57
CA ALA A 21 33.58 -39.68 24.16
C ALA A 21 34.03 -39.66 25.61
N ASN A 22 33.08 -39.63 26.53
CA ASN A 22 33.32 -39.57 27.96
C ASN A 22 32.16 -40.19 28.74
N THR A 23 32.35 -40.47 30.04
CA THR A 23 31.28 -40.78 30.95
C THR A 23 30.82 -39.50 31.62
N TYR A 24 29.61 -39.07 31.31
CA TYR A 24 29.00 -37.89 31.91
C TYR A 24 28.32 -38.29 33.25
N ASN A 25 28.90 -37.88 34.34
CA ASN A 25 28.43 -38.27 35.69
C ASN A 25 27.27 -37.38 36.23
N SER A 26 26.93 -36.31 35.49
CA SER A 26 25.80 -35.45 35.83
C SER A 26 25.15 -34.87 34.60
N SER A 27 23.86 -34.54 34.72
CA SER A 27 23.12 -33.81 33.69
C SER A 27 23.81 -32.47 33.30
N THR A 28 24.35 -31.75 34.29
CA THR A 28 25.08 -30.50 34.06
C THR A 28 26.27 -30.65 33.13
N GLN A 29 27.08 -31.72 33.34
CA GLN A 29 28.24 -31.98 32.46
C GLN A 29 27.78 -32.25 31.01
N LEU A 30 26.73 -33.04 30.83
CA LEU A 30 26.18 -33.35 29.52
C LEU A 30 25.60 -32.12 28.84
N ILE A 31 24.84 -31.30 29.55
CA ILE A 31 24.23 -30.06 29.04
C ILE A 31 25.32 -29.07 28.63
N THR A 32 26.37 -28.90 29.44
CA THR A 32 27.49 -28.00 29.12
C THR A 32 28.21 -28.44 27.87
N GLU A 33 28.50 -29.74 27.71
CA GLU A 33 29.11 -30.27 26.51
C GLU A 33 28.21 -30.06 25.27
N LEU A 34 26.92 -30.39 25.37
CA LEU A 34 25.97 -30.18 24.29
C LEU A 34 25.92 -28.70 23.86
N GLN A 35 25.82 -27.79 24.82
CA GLN A 35 25.78 -26.36 24.56
C GLN A 35 27.07 -25.89 23.86
N GLN A 36 28.24 -26.27 24.36
CA GLN A 36 29.52 -25.90 23.75
C GLN A 36 29.66 -26.41 22.32
N LYS A 37 29.23 -27.63 22.02
CA LYS A 37 29.30 -28.21 20.70
C LYS A 37 28.31 -27.58 19.74
N ILE A 38 27.14 -27.18 20.21
CA ILE A 38 26.12 -26.44 19.43
C ILE A 38 26.63 -25.02 19.12
N ASP A 39 27.18 -24.34 20.12
CA ASP A 39 27.69 -22.98 19.94
C ASP A 39 28.91 -22.93 19.00
N ALA A 40 29.68 -24.01 18.96
CA ALA A 40 30.82 -24.16 18.05
C ALA A 40 30.43 -24.53 16.61
N ASP A 41 29.18 -24.89 16.35
CA ASP A 41 28.71 -25.21 14.98
C ASP A 41 28.62 -23.93 14.14
N GLU A 42 29.24 -23.94 12.96
CA GLU A 42 29.31 -22.75 12.07
C GLU A 42 27.96 -22.30 11.56
N LYS A 43 26.98 -23.20 11.43
CA LYS A 43 25.66 -22.94 10.84
C LYS A 43 24.64 -22.51 11.87
N ILE A 44 24.57 -23.22 13.01
CA ILE A 44 23.52 -23.00 14.01
C ILE A 44 24.02 -22.28 15.27
N GLY A 45 25.33 -22.24 15.54
CA GLY A 45 25.89 -21.64 16.75
C GLY A 45 25.50 -20.16 16.93
N LYS A 46 25.40 -19.42 15.83
CA LYS A 46 25.01 -18.00 15.85
C LYS A 46 23.50 -17.78 16.01
N LEU A 47 22.69 -18.83 15.96
CA LEU A 47 21.23 -18.72 16.07
C LEU A 47 20.75 -18.60 17.52
N GLY A 48 21.66 -18.78 18.50
CA GLY A 48 21.38 -18.59 19.92
C GLY A 48 20.45 -19.65 20.49
N MET A 49 20.66 -20.93 20.19
CA MET A 49 19.94 -22.03 20.79
C MET A 49 20.41 -22.29 22.22
N SER A 50 19.47 -22.60 23.12
CA SER A 50 19.80 -23.03 24.50
C SER A 50 19.48 -24.48 24.74
N VAL A 51 20.32 -25.12 25.55
CA VAL A 51 20.15 -26.49 26.03
C VAL A 51 19.97 -26.46 27.52
N SER A 52 18.95 -27.12 28.02
CA SER A 52 18.68 -27.20 29.45
C SER A 52 18.24 -28.60 29.86
N TRP A 53 18.41 -28.94 31.16
CA TRP A 53 17.87 -30.13 31.76
C TRP A 53 16.60 -29.76 32.50
N VAL A 54 15.54 -30.48 32.21
CA VAL A 54 14.27 -30.36 32.96
C VAL A 54 14.14 -31.59 33.86
N ASP A 55 14.14 -31.35 35.16
CA ASP A 55 13.99 -32.41 36.18
C ASP A 55 12.50 -32.72 36.35
N ASN A 56 12.16 -34.01 36.23
CA ASN A 56 10.79 -34.50 36.50
C ASN A 56 10.61 -34.94 37.95
N GLY A 57 11.62 -34.78 38.83
CA GLY A 57 11.69 -35.33 40.18
C GLY A 57 12.23 -36.77 40.20
N SER A 58 12.59 -37.27 41.36
CA SER A 58 13.11 -38.63 41.59
C SER A 58 14.37 -38.96 40.76
N GLY A 59 15.20 -37.98 40.40
CA GLY A 59 16.45 -38.16 39.65
C GLY A 59 16.28 -38.46 38.16
N THR A 60 15.10 -38.28 37.63
CA THR A 60 14.79 -38.41 36.20
C THR A 60 14.50 -37.06 35.58
N GLY A 61 14.76 -36.92 34.26
CA GLY A 61 14.50 -35.70 33.54
C GLY A 61 14.73 -35.86 32.04
N TYR A 62 14.64 -34.76 31.31
CA TYR A 62 14.87 -34.76 29.89
C TYR A 62 15.67 -33.51 29.41
N ILE A 63 16.30 -33.65 28.28
CA ILE A 63 17.00 -32.53 27.61
C ILE A 63 15.98 -31.69 26.84
N LYS A 64 15.94 -30.39 27.14
CA LYS A 64 15.14 -29.39 26.43
C LYS A 64 16.05 -28.55 25.56
N LEU A 65 15.71 -28.46 24.26
CA LEU A 65 16.37 -27.64 23.29
C LEU A 65 15.43 -26.49 22.90
N GLU A 66 15.88 -25.25 23.03
CA GLU A 66 15.06 -24.07 22.73
C GLU A 66 15.78 -23.14 21.75
N SER A 67 15.07 -22.70 20.75
CA SER A 67 15.52 -21.61 19.88
C SER A 67 15.34 -20.26 20.60
N SER A 68 16.26 -19.33 20.41
CA SER A 68 16.14 -17.95 20.92
C SER A 68 15.17 -17.08 20.12
N THR A 69 14.71 -17.57 18.97
CA THR A 69 13.74 -16.85 18.13
C THR A 69 12.31 -17.20 18.53
N PHE A 70 11.38 -16.33 18.17
CA PHE A 70 9.96 -16.48 18.46
C PHE A 70 9.15 -16.52 17.15
N GLY A 71 7.94 -17.07 17.26
CA GLY A 71 6.99 -17.09 16.16
C GLY A 71 6.95 -18.43 15.43
N SER A 72 6.09 -18.52 14.43
CA SER A 72 5.78 -19.74 13.68
C SER A 72 7.00 -20.36 12.96
N ASN A 73 8.01 -19.55 12.68
CA ASN A 73 9.26 -20.01 12.07
C ASN A 73 10.27 -20.58 13.08
N SER A 74 9.99 -20.43 14.38
CA SER A 74 10.87 -20.91 15.44
C SER A 74 10.61 -22.38 15.72
N ARG A 75 11.59 -23.23 15.41
CA ARG A 75 11.51 -24.68 15.64
C ARG A 75 12.89 -25.29 15.78
N VAL A 76 13.00 -26.27 16.67
CA VAL A 76 14.17 -27.13 16.80
C VAL A 76 13.74 -28.56 16.50
N ASN A 77 14.39 -29.21 15.54
CA ASN A 77 14.17 -30.61 15.19
C ASN A 77 15.48 -31.39 15.33
N THR A 78 15.37 -32.63 15.67
CA THR A 78 16.48 -33.59 15.56
C THR A 78 16.47 -34.25 14.20
N ILE A 79 17.64 -34.39 13.59
CA ILE A 79 17.81 -35.09 12.32
C ILE A 79 18.45 -36.42 12.60
N SER A 80 17.80 -37.51 12.20
CA SER A 80 18.37 -38.87 12.29
C SER A 80 19.63 -38.96 11.44
N SER A 81 20.78 -39.07 12.07
CA SER A 81 22.04 -39.39 11.38
C SER A 81 22.12 -40.89 11.16
N VAL A 82 22.39 -41.30 9.94
CA VAL A 82 22.31 -42.70 9.50
C VAL A 82 23.27 -43.67 10.26
N SER A 83 24.19 -43.15 11.07
CA SER A 83 25.26 -43.96 11.70
C SER A 83 25.45 -43.72 13.18
N SER A 84 24.50 -43.09 13.89
CA SER A 84 24.67 -42.77 15.32
C SER A 84 23.45 -43.12 16.14
N SER A 85 23.66 -43.81 17.29
CA SER A 85 22.64 -44.05 18.30
C SER A 85 22.59 -42.93 19.35
N ALA A 86 23.34 -41.85 19.20
CA ALA A 86 23.42 -40.76 20.15
C ALA A 86 22.05 -40.13 20.46
N LEU A 87 21.22 -39.90 19.42
CA LEU A 87 19.86 -39.34 19.59
C LEU A 87 18.98 -40.27 20.42
N ALA A 88 19.08 -41.60 20.21
CA ALA A 88 18.33 -42.58 21.00
C ALA A 88 18.85 -42.65 22.46
N ASN A 89 20.17 -42.66 22.65
CA ASN A 89 20.80 -42.69 23.97
C ASN A 89 20.53 -41.42 24.78
N LEU A 90 20.36 -40.27 24.13
CA LEU A 90 19.99 -39.00 24.75
C LEU A 90 18.48 -38.78 24.85
N ALA A 91 17.67 -39.79 24.48
CA ALA A 91 16.21 -39.70 24.36
C ALA A 91 15.69 -38.54 23.47
N LEU A 92 16.53 -38.05 22.60
CA LEU A 92 16.18 -36.97 21.67
C LEU A 92 15.50 -37.51 20.39
N ALA A 93 15.66 -38.80 20.09
CA ALA A 93 15.03 -39.41 18.91
C ALA A 93 13.50 -39.51 19.01
N THR A 94 12.98 -39.59 20.25
CA THR A 94 11.54 -39.66 20.54
C THR A 94 10.96 -38.33 21.00
N GLY A 95 11.76 -37.27 21.01
CA GLY A 95 11.36 -35.95 21.44
C GLY A 95 10.33 -35.33 20.51
N SER A 96 9.34 -34.63 21.06
CA SER A 96 8.39 -33.86 20.32
C SER A 96 8.97 -32.48 20.00
N SER A 97 8.96 -32.10 18.73
CA SER A 97 9.28 -30.72 18.31
C SER A 97 8.01 -29.86 18.32
N ILE A 98 8.00 -28.84 19.15
CA ILE A 98 6.91 -27.86 19.20
C ILE A 98 7.36 -26.63 18.45
N GLY A 99 6.61 -26.25 17.43
CA GLY A 99 6.84 -24.99 16.72
C GLY A 99 6.38 -23.79 17.55
N GLY A 100 7.09 -22.68 17.42
CA GLY A 100 6.65 -21.43 17.99
C GLY A 100 5.35 -20.94 17.36
N GLN A 101 4.71 -19.99 18.01
CA GLN A 101 3.51 -19.32 17.50
C GLN A 101 3.78 -17.83 17.36
N ASP A 102 3.21 -17.22 16.32
CA ASP A 102 3.25 -15.78 16.17
C ASP A 102 2.34 -15.12 17.21
N VAL A 103 2.73 -13.93 17.64
CA VAL A 103 1.88 -13.12 18.49
C VAL A 103 0.56 -12.82 17.79
N ALA A 104 -0.55 -12.93 18.51
CA ALA A 104 -1.87 -12.58 17.99
C ALA A 104 -2.56 -11.62 18.97
N GLY A 105 -3.32 -10.66 18.44
CA GLY A 105 -4.03 -9.72 19.27
C GLY A 105 -4.62 -8.55 18.49
N THR A 106 -5.06 -7.56 19.26
CA THR A 106 -5.61 -6.31 18.74
C THR A 106 -4.81 -5.12 19.26
N ILE A 107 -4.82 -4.03 18.51
CA ILE A 107 -4.27 -2.74 18.95
C ILE A 107 -5.43 -1.74 18.89
N ASN A 108 -5.78 -1.13 20.02
CA ASN A 108 -6.98 -0.27 20.17
C ASN A 108 -8.28 -0.96 19.71
N GLY A 109 -8.41 -2.27 19.95
CA GLY A 109 -9.58 -3.04 19.52
C GLY A 109 -9.62 -3.38 18.02
N GLU A 110 -8.65 -2.94 17.23
CA GLU A 110 -8.51 -3.27 15.80
C GLU A 110 -7.58 -4.46 15.62
N LEU A 111 -7.96 -5.42 14.77
CA LEU A 111 -7.16 -6.62 14.49
C LEU A 111 -5.78 -6.25 13.93
N ALA A 112 -4.76 -6.98 14.39
CA ALA A 112 -3.40 -6.83 13.95
C ALA A 112 -2.83 -8.17 13.46
N ASP A 113 -1.84 -8.12 12.57
CA ASP A 113 -1.12 -9.28 12.06
C ASP A 113 0.16 -9.49 12.87
N GLY A 114 0.35 -10.70 13.34
CA GLY A 114 1.53 -11.10 14.12
C GLY A 114 2.59 -11.76 13.26
N SER A 115 3.85 -11.45 13.59
CA SER A 115 5.02 -12.14 13.04
C SER A 115 6.10 -12.20 14.13
N GLY A 116 6.40 -13.38 14.64
CA GLY A 116 7.24 -13.53 15.81
C GLY A 116 6.65 -12.83 17.03
N GLN A 117 7.38 -11.86 17.55
CA GLN A 117 6.94 -10.99 18.65
C GLN A 117 6.37 -9.64 18.17
N ILE A 118 6.28 -9.41 16.84
CA ILE A 118 5.84 -8.13 16.30
C ILE A 118 4.38 -8.22 15.90
N LEU A 119 3.56 -7.37 16.50
CA LEU A 119 2.16 -7.17 16.15
C LEU A 119 2.05 -5.92 15.26
N THR A 120 1.50 -6.06 14.07
CA THR A 120 1.38 -4.96 13.08
C THR A 120 -0.08 -4.67 12.80
N GLY A 121 -0.51 -3.44 13.02
CA GLY A 121 -1.86 -2.99 12.67
C GLY A 121 -2.08 -3.08 11.14
N LYS A 122 -3.22 -3.67 10.76
CA LYS A 122 -3.57 -3.86 9.34
C LYS A 122 -3.70 -2.54 8.61
N GLU A 123 -3.38 -2.50 7.31
CA GLU A 123 -3.44 -1.27 6.49
C GLU A 123 -4.83 -0.62 6.46
N LYS A 124 -5.89 -1.42 6.62
CA LYS A 124 -7.28 -0.95 6.61
C LYS A 124 -7.76 -0.42 7.97
N ASN A 125 -6.94 -0.51 9.01
CA ASN A 125 -7.29 -0.02 10.33
C ASN A 125 -7.37 1.52 10.33
N LYS A 126 -8.32 2.07 11.07
CA LYS A 126 -8.55 3.53 11.12
C LYS A 126 -7.51 4.26 11.95
N THR A 127 -7.09 3.65 13.07
CA THR A 127 -6.24 4.30 14.07
C THR A 127 -4.86 3.67 14.18
N THR A 128 -4.70 2.40 13.78
CA THR A 128 -3.51 1.60 14.02
C THR A 128 -2.82 1.10 12.75
N ALA A 129 -3.23 1.60 11.56
CA ALA A 129 -2.65 1.19 10.28
C ALA A 129 -1.12 1.36 10.27
N GLY A 130 -0.40 0.26 10.01
CA GLY A 130 1.06 0.23 9.94
C GLY A 130 1.80 0.39 11.28
N LEU A 131 1.09 0.53 12.41
CA LEU A 131 1.69 0.58 13.74
C LEU A 131 2.29 -0.79 14.07
N LYS A 132 3.57 -0.81 14.44
CA LYS A 132 4.27 -2.03 14.86
C LYS A 132 4.57 -1.98 16.35
N VAL A 133 4.14 -3.01 17.07
CA VAL A 133 4.36 -3.17 18.50
C VAL A 133 5.11 -4.47 18.75
N ARG A 134 6.22 -4.42 19.49
CA ARG A 134 6.91 -5.61 19.93
C ARG A 134 6.31 -6.07 21.25
N VAL A 135 5.76 -7.29 21.26
CA VAL A 135 5.17 -7.93 22.43
C VAL A 135 6.22 -8.88 23.04
N THR A 136 6.58 -8.65 24.29
CA THR A 136 7.53 -9.49 25.05
C THR A 136 6.87 -10.24 26.19
N LEU A 137 5.54 -10.16 26.29
CA LEU A 137 4.76 -10.84 27.31
C LEU A 137 4.82 -12.36 27.11
N THR A 138 4.90 -13.08 28.20
CA THR A 138 4.74 -14.53 28.22
C THR A 138 3.27 -14.90 28.44
N SER A 139 2.88 -16.14 28.13
CA SER A 139 1.51 -16.61 28.33
C SER A 139 1.01 -16.49 29.79
N LEU A 140 1.92 -16.50 30.75
CA LEU A 140 1.59 -16.32 32.16
C LEU A 140 1.33 -14.85 32.56
N GLN A 141 1.70 -13.93 31.74
CA GLN A 141 1.53 -12.48 31.97
C GLN A 141 0.30 -11.93 31.24
N LEU A 142 -0.38 -12.75 30.45
CA LEU A 142 -1.64 -12.36 29.81
C LEU A 142 -2.74 -12.25 30.88
N ILE A 143 -3.49 -11.14 30.80
CA ILE A 143 -4.62 -10.86 31.67
C ILE A 143 -5.90 -10.78 30.85
N ASP A 144 -7.05 -10.86 31.52
CA ASP A 144 -8.32 -10.61 30.83
C ASP A 144 -8.48 -9.09 30.64
N GLY A 145 -8.39 -8.64 29.40
CA GLY A 145 -8.50 -7.22 29.05
C GLY A 145 -7.30 -6.68 28.26
N ALA A 146 -6.89 -5.45 28.56
CA ALA A 146 -5.78 -4.81 27.86
C ALA A 146 -4.47 -4.99 28.65
N GLU A 147 -3.49 -5.67 28.06
CA GLU A 147 -2.18 -5.94 28.69
C GLU A 147 -1.29 -4.70 28.76
N ALA A 148 -1.48 -3.73 27.87
CA ALA A 148 -0.72 -2.49 27.88
C ALA A 148 -1.51 -1.33 27.26
N SER A 149 -1.22 -0.11 27.71
CA SER A 149 -1.72 1.11 27.11
C SER A 149 -0.59 1.85 26.41
N ILE A 150 -0.77 2.14 25.12
CA ILE A 150 0.19 2.89 24.31
C ILE A 150 -0.50 4.16 23.82
N THR A 151 0.02 5.33 24.23
CA THR A 151 -0.46 6.61 23.71
C THR A 151 0.42 7.03 22.53
N PHE A 152 -0.19 7.09 21.34
CA PHE A 152 0.47 7.56 20.13
C PHE A 152 -0.13 8.91 19.71
N SER A 153 0.70 9.95 19.68
CA SER A 153 0.31 11.25 19.14
C SER A 153 1.01 11.50 17.81
N ARG A 154 0.21 11.74 16.76
CA ARG A 154 0.78 12.20 15.48
C ARG A 154 1.25 13.63 15.61
N GLY A 155 2.50 13.87 15.26
CA GLY A 155 3.08 15.22 15.22
C GLY A 155 2.34 16.12 14.21
N VAL A 156 2.44 17.43 14.42
CA VAL A 156 1.82 18.45 13.53
C VAL A 156 2.29 18.27 12.08
N GLY A 157 3.56 17.91 11.85
CA GLY A 157 4.11 17.68 10.50
C GLY A 157 3.43 16.54 9.76
N SER A 158 3.11 15.43 10.44
CA SER A 158 2.36 14.31 9.81
C SER A 158 0.95 14.73 9.42
N ARG A 159 0.25 15.46 10.30
CA ARG A 159 -1.11 15.98 10.01
C ARG A 159 -1.10 16.96 8.83
N MET A 160 -0.08 17.82 8.76
CA MET A 160 0.08 18.72 7.62
C MET A 160 0.40 17.96 6.33
N GLY A 161 1.20 16.89 6.39
CA GLY A 161 1.48 16.02 5.26
C GLY A 161 0.21 15.36 4.70
N ASP A 162 -0.63 14.82 5.58
CA ASP A 162 -1.92 14.21 5.19
C ASP A 162 -2.86 15.26 4.58
N LEU A 163 -2.92 16.46 5.16
CA LEU A 163 -3.74 17.57 4.65
C LEU A 163 -3.27 18.03 3.27
N LEU A 164 -1.96 18.28 3.11
CA LEU A 164 -1.37 18.66 1.83
C LEU A 164 -1.56 17.58 0.77
N GLY A 165 -1.41 16.30 1.16
CA GLY A 165 -1.70 15.15 0.30
C GLY A 165 -3.14 15.17 -0.20
N SER A 166 -4.12 15.39 0.68
CA SER A 166 -5.54 15.46 0.31
C SER A 166 -5.89 16.64 -0.61
N ILE A 167 -5.15 17.75 -0.50
CA ILE A 167 -5.33 18.93 -1.36
C ILE A 167 -4.73 18.70 -2.75
N SER A 168 -3.53 18.09 -2.81
CA SER A 168 -2.75 17.90 -4.05
C SER A 168 -3.02 16.58 -4.77
N GLN A 169 -3.82 15.69 -4.20
CA GLN A 169 -4.08 14.35 -4.75
C GLN A 169 -4.62 14.44 -6.17
N SER A 170 -3.91 13.83 -7.12
CA SER A 170 -4.33 13.72 -8.52
C SER A 170 -5.56 12.81 -8.63
N GLY A 171 -6.58 13.27 -9.35
CA GLY A 171 -7.82 12.52 -9.59
C GLY A 171 -8.95 12.74 -8.58
N GLY A 172 -8.76 13.52 -7.50
CA GLY A 172 -9.82 13.73 -6.50
C GLY A 172 -9.55 14.83 -5.49
N GLY A 173 -8.36 15.40 -5.48
CA GLY A 173 -7.98 16.48 -4.56
C GLY A 173 -8.73 17.79 -4.81
N LEU A 174 -8.67 18.69 -3.84
CA LEU A 174 -9.34 19.99 -3.93
C LEU A 174 -8.85 20.82 -5.14
N LEU A 175 -7.54 20.77 -5.43
CA LEU A 175 -6.95 21.46 -6.57
C LEU A 175 -7.42 20.86 -7.90
N ASP A 176 -7.44 19.55 -8.03
CA ASP A 176 -7.90 18.88 -9.24
C ASP A 176 -9.36 19.19 -9.57
N ARG A 177 -10.23 19.20 -8.55
CA ARG A 177 -11.64 19.60 -8.72
C ARG A 177 -11.80 21.05 -9.16
N LYS A 178 -10.97 21.97 -8.62
CA LYS A 178 -10.98 23.37 -9.04
C LYS A 178 -10.49 23.56 -10.47
N ILE A 179 -9.41 22.86 -10.85
CA ILE A 179 -8.88 22.88 -12.21
C ILE A 179 -9.93 22.40 -13.21
N LYS A 180 -10.55 21.25 -12.97
CA LYS A 180 -11.65 20.72 -13.82
C LYS A 180 -12.85 21.67 -13.90
N GLY A 181 -13.17 22.34 -12.79
CA GLY A 181 -14.20 23.37 -12.78
C GLY A 181 -13.87 24.55 -13.69
N TYR A 182 -12.64 25.04 -13.69
CA TYR A 182 -12.20 26.10 -14.57
C TYR A 182 -12.11 25.65 -16.05
N GLU A 183 -11.63 24.43 -16.31
CA GLU A 183 -11.62 23.86 -17.66
C GLU A 183 -13.03 23.77 -18.26
N SER A 184 -14.01 23.36 -17.47
CA SER A 184 -15.42 23.35 -17.87
C SER A 184 -15.93 24.75 -18.18
N GLN A 185 -15.58 25.75 -17.34
CA GLN A 185 -15.97 27.15 -17.61
C GLN A 185 -15.33 27.68 -18.88
N VAL A 186 -14.04 27.40 -19.12
CA VAL A 186 -13.34 27.79 -20.34
C VAL A 186 -13.99 27.16 -21.57
N THR A 187 -14.35 25.88 -21.51
CA THR A 187 -15.06 25.19 -22.58
C THR A 187 -16.40 25.86 -22.90
N HIS A 188 -17.18 26.16 -21.88
CA HIS A 188 -18.47 26.81 -22.02
C HIS A 188 -18.35 28.24 -22.61
N LEU A 189 -17.33 28.99 -22.19
CA LEU A 189 -17.03 30.32 -22.79
C LEU A 189 -16.65 30.21 -24.26
N LYS A 190 -15.84 29.22 -24.64
CA LYS A 190 -15.49 28.95 -26.03
C LYS A 190 -16.73 28.65 -26.89
N GLU A 191 -17.64 27.84 -26.41
CA GLU A 191 -18.89 27.49 -27.05
C GLU A 191 -19.75 28.74 -27.26
N ARG A 192 -19.84 29.65 -26.28
CA ARG A 192 -20.55 30.91 -26.38
C ARG A 192 -19.92 31.85 -27.41
N VAL A 193 -18.59 31.90 -27.49
CA VAL A 193 -17.89 32.68 -28.53
C VAL A 193 -18.26 32.17 -29.92
N ILE A 194 -18.20 30.85 -30.13
CA ILE A 194 -18.59 30.23 -31.41
C ILE A 194 -20.06 30.55 -31.78
N GLU A 195 -20.96 30.51 -30.80
CA GLU A 195 -22.38 30.86 -31.01
C GLU A 195 -22.55 32.35 -31.45
N ILE A 196 -21.83 33.26 -30.76
CA ILE A 196 -21.84 34.67 -31.08
C ILE A 196 -21.29 34.92 -32.50
N ASP A 197 -20.18 34.25 -32.85
CA ASP A 197 -19.60 34.35 -34.19
C ASP A 197 -20.56 33.87 -35.28
N LYS A 198 -21.26 32.75 -35.08
CA LYS A 198 -22.32 32.29 -35.99
C LYS A 198 -23.44 33.30 -36.12
N ARG A 199 -23.89 33.89 -35.02
CA ARG A 199 -24.94 34.91 -35.00
C ARG A 199 -24.51 36.18 -35.72
N LEU A 200 -23.24 36.58 -35.54
CA LEU A 200 -22.67 37.74 -36.25
C LEU A 200 -22.56 37.46 -37.75
N ALA A 201 -22.10 36.25 -38.14
CA ALA A 201 -22.04 35.85 -39.54
C ALA A 201 -23.43 35.87 -40.21
N SER A 202 -24.45 35.34 -39.55
CA SER A 202 -25.83 35.41 -40.05
C SER A 202 -26.33 36.84 -40.19
N ARG A 203 -26.12 37.70 -39.17
CA ARG A 203 -26.51 39.11 -39.23
C ARG A 203 -25.79 39.84 -40.39
N ARG A 204 -24.50 39.55 -40.61
CA ARG A 204 -23.76 40.11 -41.73
C ARG A 204 -24.38 39.71 -43.07
N GLN A 205 -24.75 38.46 -43.26
CA GLN A 205 -25.44 37.98 -44.45
C GLN A 205 -26.80 38.64 -44.65
N ASP A 206 -27.58 38.77 -43.60
CA ASP A 206 -28.90 39.47 -43.67
C ASP A 206 -28.75 40.94 -44.03
N LEU A 207 -27.73 41.63 -43.46
CA LEU A 207 -27.45 43.02 -43.81
C LEU A 207 -26.99 43.16 -45.27
N LEU A 208 -26.12 42.27 -45.77
CA LEU A 208 -25.69 42.24 -47.15
C LEU A 208 -26.87 42.01 -48.08
N LYS A 209 -27.77 41.09 -47.75
CA LYS A 209 -28.98 40.88 -48.59
C LYS A 209 -29.87 42.10 -48.61
N ARG A 210 -30.13 42.75 -47.49
CA ARG A 210 -30.89 43.99 -47.44
C ARG A 210 -30.23 45.11 -48.23
N PHE A 211 -28.89 45.17 -48.23
CA PHE A 211 -28.17 46.16 -49.03
C PHE A 211 -28.34 45.91 -50.53
N TYR A 212 -28.24 44.65 -50.99
CA TYR A 212 -28.51 44.30 -52.40
C TYR A 212 -29.96 44.56 -52.79
N ASP A 213 -30.93 44.20 -51.96
CA ASP A 213 -32.36 44.45 -52.19
C ASP A 213 -32.60 45.96 -52.31
N MET A 214 -31.94 46.80 -51.50
CA MET A 214 -32.02 48.23 -51.52
C MET A 214 -31.35 48.80 -52.81
N GLU A 215 -30.17 48.29 -53.21
CA GLU A 215 -29.46 48.70 -54.44
C GLU A 215 -30.28 48.33 -55.67
N GLU A 216 -30.90 47.16 -55.69
CA GLU A 216 -31.82 46.77 -56.76
C GLU A 216 -33.02 47.73 -56.88
N THR A 217 -33.63 48.06 -55.73
CA THR A 217 -34.77 48.98 -55.64
C THR A 217 -34.36 50.39 -56.12
N LEU A 218 -33.18 50.87 -55.71
CA LEU A 218 -32.65 52.17 -56.20
C LEU A 218 -32.37 52.15 -57.72
N GLY A 219 -31.87 51.00 -58.21
CA GLY A 219 -31.68 50.83 -59.69
C GLY A 219 -32.99 50.91 -60.46
N GLN A 220 -34.06 50.29 -59.96
CA GLN A 220 -35.40 50.33 -60.51
C GLN A 220 -35.96 51.77 -60.50
N LEU A 221 -35.88 52.42 -59.31
CA LEU A 221 -36.34 53.83 -59.18
C LEU A 221 -35.61 54.77 -60.09
N ASN A 222 -34.30 54.59 -60.26
CA ASN A 222 -33.51 55.42 -61.20
C ASN A 222 -33.92 55.19 -62.66
N SER A 223 -34.21 53.92 -63.03
CA SER A 223 -34.73 53.60 -64.39
C SER A 223 -36.11 54.19 -64.62
N GLU A 224 -37.02 54.11 -63.66
CA GLU A 224 -38.34 54.74 -63.71
C GLU A 224 -38.24 56.25 -63.76
N GLY A 225 -37.33 56.87 -62.99
CA GLY A 225 -37.04 58.30 -63.05
C GLY A 225 -36.54 58.74 -64.41
N THR A 226 -35.68 57.97 -65.05
CA THR A 226 -35.17 58.21 -66.40
C THR A 226 -36.27 58.06 -67.43
N PHE A 227 -37.12 57.05 -67.33
CA PHE A 227 -38.28 56.83 -68.16
C PHE A 227 -39.27 58.01 -68.06
N LEU A 228 -39.65 58.43 -66.86
CA LEU A 228 -40.50 59.58 -66.64
C LEU A 228 -39.92 60.89 -67.20
N SER A 229 -38.61 61.10 -66.99
CA SER A 229 -37.91 62.27 -67.60
C SER A 229 -37.98 62.25 -69.09
N GLY A 230 -37.83 61.07 -69.74
CA GLY A 230 -38.00 60.89 -71.18
C GLY A 230 -39.43 61.20 -71.62
N GLN A 231 -40.43 60.79 -70.89
CA GLN A 231 -41.82 61.12 -71.23
C GLN A 231 -42.14 62.59 -71.05
N ILE A 232 -41.65 63.27 -70.04
CA ILE A 232 -41.82 64.70 -69.83
C ILE A 232 -41.17 65.48 -71.01
N ASN A 233 -39.97 65.08 -71.41
CA ASN A 233 -39.31 65.70 -72.58
C ASN A 233 -40.09 65.46 -73.85
N ASN A 234 -40.66 64.31 -74.12
CA ASN A 234 -41.53 64.04 -75.26
C ASN A 234 -42.79 64.87 -75.23
N LEU A 235 -43.43 65.00 -74.07
CA LEU A 235 -44.61 65.89 -73.93
C LEU A 235 -44.24 67.35 -74.21
N SER A 236 -43.09 67.81 -73.65
CA SER A 236 -42.59 69.18 -73.93
C SER A 236 -42.35 69.43 -75.40
N THR A 237 -41.80 68.48 -76.15
CA THR A 237 -41.60 68.57 -77.58
C THR A 237 -42.91 68.50 -78.38
N MET A 238 -43.91 67.74 -77.92
CA MET A 238 -45.24 67.77 -78.56
C MET A 238 -45.94 69.11 -78.37
N PHE A 239 -45.88 69.74 -77.20
CA PHE A 239 -46.46 71.04 -76.97
C PHE A 239 -45.74 72.21 -77.72
N SER A 240 -44.40 72.07 -77.94
CA SER A 240 -43.65 73.09 -78.74
C SER A 240 -43.85 72.99 -80.28
N ARG A 241 -44.44 71.90 -80.80
CA ARG A 241 -44.81 71.71 -82.23
C ARG A 241 -46.22 72.23 -82.58
N GLN A 242 -46.99 72.65 -81.58
CA GLN A 242 -48.35 73.25 -81.81
C GLN A 242 -48.40 74.75 -81.70
N ARG A 243 -47.29 75.49 -81.79
CA ARG A 243 -47.23 76.92 -81.90
C ARG A 243 -46.72 77.33 -83.29
#